data_3bab8203f35f83e733bf202ec6d61d29
#
_entry.id   3bab8203f35f83e733bf202ec6d61d29
#
_cell.length_a   1.000
_cell.length_b   1.000
_cell.length_c   1.000
_cell.angle_alpha   90.00
_cell.angle_beta   90.00
_cell.angle_gamma   90.00
#
_symmetry.space_group_name_H-M   'P 1'
#
loop_
_entity.id
_entity.type
_entity.pdbx_description
1 polymer ?
#
loop_
_entity_poly.entity_id
_entity_poly.type
_entity_poly.pdbx_seq_one_letter_code
_entity_poly.pdbx_strand_id
1 'polypeptide(L)'
;MSSAYTMPTSPETLEFLDSIADDMVSEFGVSRAEAVARINEQWHGQDLSDEDSLILHEEESYWAFVIYYGGNVPDWSPGADRTAWVPKSPPAADSGFWTVPA
;
A
#
# COMPACT_ATOMS: atom_id res chain seq x y z
N MET A 1 8.06 7.17 -19.10
CA MET A 1 8.58 6.79 -17.77
C MET A 1 7.78 5.64 -17.22
N SER A 2 8.46 4.66 -16.68
CA SER A 2 7.78 3.54 -16.03
C SER A 2 7.28 3.98 -14.65
N SER A 3 6.12 3.48 -14.28
CA SER A 3 5.56 3.68 -12.96
C SER A 3 6.37 2.90 -11.91
N ALA A 4 6.37 3.38 -10.67
CA ALA A 4 6.91 2.63 -9.54
C ALA A 4 6.06 1.39 -9.22
N TYR A 5 4.83 1.33 -9.73
CA TYR A 5 3.90 0.23 -9.46
C TYR A 5 3.96 -0.79 -10.59
N THR A 6 3.92 -2.07 -10.23
CA THR A 6 4.13 -3.18 -11.17
C THR A 6 2.86 -3.59 -11.93
N MET A 7 1.69 -3.17 -11.46
CA MET A 7 0.43 -3.48 -12.10
C MET A 7 -0.03 -2.32 -12.99
N PRO A 8 -0.90 -2.57 -13.99
CA PRO A 8 -1.48 -1.51 -14.81
C PRO A 8 -2.27 -0.52 -13.94
N THR A 9 -2.11 0.77 -14.20
CA THR A 9 -2.79 1.83 -13.45
C THR A 9 -3.31 2.89 -14.43
N SER A 10 -4.32 3.65 -13.99
CA SER A 10 -4.72 4.90 -14.63
C SER A 10 -4.06 6.07 -13.90
N PRO A 11 -4.04 7.29 -14.47
CA PRO A 11 -3.51 8.46 -13.75
C PRO A 11 -4.21 8.68 -12.40
N GLU A 12 -5.52 8.47 -12.33
CA GLU A 12 -6.28 8.61 -11.09
C GLU A 12 -5.89 7.54 -10.07
N THR A 13 -5.79 6.28 -10.50
CA THR A 13 -5.36 5.20 -9.62
C THR A 13 -3.92 5.42 -9.15
N LEU A 14 -3.05 5.91 -10.02
CA LEU A 14 -1.66 6.19 -9.68
C LEU A 14 -1.58 7.21 -8.54
N GLU A 15 -2.35 8.30 -8.62
CA GLU A 15 -2.43 9.28 -7.54
C GLU A 15 -2.91 8.65 -6.23
N PHE A 16 -3.91 7.80 -6.33
CA PHE A 16 -4.45 7.09 -5.17
C PHE A 16 -3.40 6.21 -4.51
N LEU A 17 -2.66 5.43 -5.30
CA LEU A 17 -1.59 4.58 -4.79
C LEU A 17 -0.47 5.39 -4.14
N ASP A 18 -0.10 6.53 -4.74
CA ASP A 18 0.90 7.43 -4.16
C ASP A 18 0.43 7.97 -2.81
N SER A 19 -0.85 8.31 -2.68
CA SER A 19 -1.42 8.77 -1.42
C SER A 19 -1.39 7.67 -0.36
N ILE A 20 -1.67 6.42 -0.74
CA ILE A 20 -1.55 5.28 0.19
C ILE A 20 -0.10 5.14 0.66
N ALA A 21 0.86 5.24 -0.25
CA ALA A 21 2.28 5.15 0.11
C ALA A 21 2.67 6.27 1.08
N ASP A 22 2.23 7.49 0.83
CA ASP A 22 2.48 8.62 1.72
C ASP A 22 1.90 8.39 3.12
N ASP A 23 0.69 7.87 3.19
CA ASP A 23 0.04 7.55 4.46
C ASP A 23 0.82 6.47 5.22
N MET A 24 1.35 5.45 4.53
CA MET A 24 2.14 4.40 5.16
C MET A 24 3.44 4.96 5.73
N VAL A 25 4.11 5.85 5.01
CA VAL A 25 5.33 6.51 5.51
C VAL A 25 5.03 7.35 6.73
N SER A 26 3.97 8.15 6.68
CA SER A 26 3.58 9.04 7.76
C SER A 26 3.11 8.27 8.99
N GLU A 27 2.30 7.24 8.81
CA GLU A 27 1.64 6.52 9.90
C GLU A 27 2.55 5.48 10.54
N PHE A 28 3.34 4.78 9.76
CA PHE A 28 4.11 3.62 10.23
C PHE A 28 5.62 3.85 10.23
N GLY A 29 6.10 4.96 9.67
CA GLY A 29 7.53 5.28 9.65
C GLY A 29 8.35 4.39 8.71
N VAL A 30 7.72 3.67 7.78
CA VAL A 30 8.43 2.88 6.79
C VAL A 30 9.00 3.79 5.70
N SER A 31 10.00 3.30 4.96
CA SER A 31 10.51 4.03 3.80
C SER A 31 9.48 4.04 2.68
N ARG A 32 9.58 5.02 1.78
CA ARG A 32 8.72 5.03 0.58
C ARG A 32 8.95 3.77 -0.25
N ALA A 33 10.21 3.30 -0.34
CA ALA A 33 10.52 2.08 -1.07
C ALA A 33 9.76 0.88 -0.50
N GLU A 34 9.70 0.74 0.82
CA GLU A 34 8.94 -0.33 1.46
C GLU A 34 7.45 -0.16 1.24
N ALA A 35 6.92 1.05 1.37
CA ALA A 35 5.49 1.31 1.15
C ALA A 35 5.07 0.90 -0.26
N VAL A 36 5.83 1.30 -1.26
CA VAL A 36 5.56 0.94 -2.67
C VAL A 36 5.68 -0.57 -2.87
N ALA A 37 6.69 -1.21 -2.28
CA ALA A 37 6.85 -2.66 -2.39
C ALA A 37 5.66 -3.42 -1.81
N ARG A 38 5.15 -2.99 -0.67
CA ARG A 38 3.97 -3.60 -0.04
C ARG A 38 2.72 -3.41 -0.90
N ILE A 39 2.57 -2.24 -1.53
CA ILE A 39 1.46 -1.98 -2.46
C ILE A 39 1.56 -2.90 -3.67
N ASN A 40 2.73 -3.05 -4.25
CA ASN A 40 2.95 -3.93 -5.39
C ASN A 40 2.60 -5.39 -5.06
N GLU A 41 2.96 -5.84 -3.86
CA GLU A 41 2.59 -7.20 -3.42
C GLU A 41 1.09 -7.34 -3.24
N GLN A 42 0.44 -6.33 -2.67
CA GLN A 42 -1.01 -6.37 -2.37
C GLN A 42 -1.84 -6.60 -3.62
N TRP A 43 -1.50 -5.93 -4.71
CA TRP A 43 -2.28 -5.98 -5.94
C TRP A 43 -1.54 -6.65 -7.09
N HIS A 44 -0.54 -7.47 -6.78
CA HIS A 44 0.22 -8.21 -7.80
C HIS A 44 -0.72 -8.99 -8.73
N GLY A 45 -0.55 -8.79 -10.03
CA GLY A 45 -1.33 -9.49 -11.04
C GLY A 45 -2.71 -8.91 -11.31
N GLN A 46 -3.10 -7.83 -10.63
CA GLN A 46 -4.38 -7.18 -10.85
C GLN A 46 -4.25 -5.97 -11.77
N ASP A 47 -5.29 -5.70 -12.54
CA ASP A 47 -5.36 -4.53 -13.42
C ASP A 47 -6.08 -3.40 -12.69
N LEU A 48 -5.36 -2.34 -12.37
CA LEU A 48 -5.89 -1.17 -11.67
C LEU A 48 -6.07 0.03 -12.61
N SER A 49 -6.12 -0.21 -13.92
CA SER A 49 -6.28 0.86 -14.90
C SER A 49 -7.74 1.34 -15.03
N ASP A 50 -8.69 0.61 -14.48
CA ASP A 50 -10.10 0.98 -14.51
C ASP A 50 -10.38 2.06 -13.45
N GLU A 51 -10.87 3.22 -13.88
CA GLU A 51 -11.19 4.34 -13.00
C GLU A 51 -12.38 4.02 -12.07
N ASP A 52 -13.19 3.02 -12.43
CA ASP A 52 -14.28 2.54 -11.59
C ASP A 52 -13.86 1.42 -10.65
N SER A 53 -12.55 1.21 -10.49
CA SER A 53 -12.03 0.15 -9.62
C SER A 53 -12.56 0.28 -8.20
N LEU A 54 -12.92 -0.85 -7.59
CA LEU A 54 -13.48 -0.89 -6.24
C LEU A 54 -12.51 -0.36 -5.18
N ILE A 55 -11.20 -0.39 -5.43
CA ILE A 55 -10.23 0.12 -4.46
C ILE A 55 -10.40 1.64 -4.25
N LEU A 56 -10.90 2.36 -5.25
CA LEU A 56 -11.10 3.81 -5.16
C LEU A 56 -12.32 4.19 -4.31
N HIS A 57 -13.12 3.22 -3.88
CA HIS A 57 -14.29 3.44 -3.04
C HIS A 57 -13.95 3.54 -1.54
N GLU A 58 -12.71 3.19 -1.18
CA GLU A 58 -12.24 3.31 0.20
C GLU A 58 -11.24 4.46 0.33
N GLU A 59 -11.05 4.94 1.55
CA GLU A 59 -10.06 5.98 1.82
C GLU A 59 -8.64 5.42 1.75
N GLU A 60 -7.68 6.27 1.44
CA GLU A 60 -6.26 5.89 1.36
C GLU A 60 -5.76 5.32 2.69
N SER A 61 -6.17 5.91 3.80
CA SER A 61 -5.76 5.44 5.13
C SER A 61 -6.29 4.03 5.43
N TYR A 62 -7.48 3.69 4.95
CA TYR A 62 -8.01 2.34 5.07
C TYR A 62 -7.04 1.33 4.43
N TRP A 63 -6.64 1.60 3.19
CA TRP A 63 -5.73 0.72 2.47
C TRP A 63 -4.35 0.68 3.09
N ALA A 64 -3.84 1.82 3.59
CA ALA A 64 -2.55 1.86 4.27
C ALA A 64 -2.52 0.88 5.44
N PHE A 65 -3.56 0.86 6.27
CA PHE A 65 -3.65 -0.06 7.40
C PHE A 65 -3.82 -1.52 6.94
N VAL A 66 -4.71 -1.77 5.98
CA VAL A 66 -4.94 -3.12 5.46
C VAL A 66 -3.67 -3.72 4.88
N ILE A 67 -2.93 -2.94 4.09
CA ILE A 67 -1.71 -3.42 3.44
C ILE A 67 -0.61 -3.65 4.47
N TYR A 68 -0.43 -2.73 5.42
CA TYR A 68 0.63 -2.84 6.42
C TYR A 68 0.41 -4.03 7.36
N TYR A 69 -0.83 -4.28 7.76
CA TYR A 69 -1.17 -5.36 8.69
C TYR A 69 -1.66 -6.64 8.00
N GLY A 70 -1.61 -6.69 6.68
CA GLY A 70 -2.01 -7.89 5.94
C GLY A 70 -3.47 -8.27 6.12
N GLY A 71 -4.34 -7.28 6.30
CA GLY A 71 -5.77 -7.49 6.52
C GLY A 71 -6.16 -7.71 7.97
N ASN A 72 -5.20 -7.82 8.88
CA ASN A 72 -5.45 -8.08 10.31
C ASN A 72 -5.48 -6.77 11.10
N VAL A 73 -6.54 -5.99 10.93
CA VAL A 73 -6.74 -4.75 11.69
C VAL A 73 -7.79 -5.01 12.78
N PRO A 74 -7.36 -5.22 14.03
CA PRO A 74 -8.29 -5.65 15.10
C PRO A 74 -9.28 -4.57 15.52
N ASP A 75 -8.93 -3.30 15.39
CA ASP A 75 -9.73 -2.20 15.90
C ASP A 75 -9.55 -0.97 14.99
N TRP A 76 -10.65 -0.50 14.41
CA TRP A 76 -10.65 0.67 13.52
C TRP A 76 -10.93 1.99 14.25
N SER A 77 -11.04 1.95 15.59
CA SER A 77 -11.34 3.15 16.38
C SER A 77 -10.18 4.15 16.32
N PRO A 78 -10.45 5.45 16.20
CA PRO A 78 -9.41 6.46 16.35
C PRO A 78 -8.72 6.33 17.70
N GLY A 79 -7.40 6.37 17.73
CA GLY A 79 -6.64 6.25 18.96
C GLY A 79 -6.53 4.84 19.53
N ALA A 80 -6.91 3.81 18.77
CA ALA A 80 -6.73 2.42 19.17
C ALA A 80 -5.26 2.15 19.53
N ASP A 81 -5.04 1.35 20.59
CA ASP A 81 -3.70 0.93 20.99
C ASP A 81 -3.20 -0.15 20.02
N ARG A 82 -2.17 0.18 19.24
CA ARG A 82 -1.62 -0.69 18.21
C ARG A 82 -0.36 -1.43 18.63
N THR A 83 0.03 -1.33 19.89
CA THR A 83 1.31 -1.89 20.35
C THR A 83 1.37 -3.41 20.25
N ALA A 84 0.24 -4.10 20.31
CA ALA A 84 0.16 -5.55 20.21
C ALA A 84 -0.11 -6.04 18.76
N TRP A 85 -0.31 -5.13 17.81
CA TRP A 85 -0.60 -5.51 16.45
C TRP A 85 0.68 -5.91 15.73
N VAL A 86 0.59 -6.97 14.92
CA VAL A 86 1.75 -7.53 14.21
C VAL A 86 1.66 -7.14 12.74
N PRO A 87 2.60 -6.30 12.24
CA PRO A 87 2.63 -5.97 10.81
C PRO A 87 2.92 -7.21 9.97
N LYS A 88 2.37 -7.22 8.75
CA LYS A 88 2.77 -8.21 7.76
C LYS A 88 4.24 -7.99 7.42
N SER A 89 4.99 -9.08 7.20
CA SER A 89 6.38 -8.98 6.77
C SER A 89 6.45 -8.28 5.40
N PRO A 90 7.43 -7.40 5.18
CA PRO A 90 7.60 -6.79 3.86
C PRO A 90 7.98 -7.83 2.82
N PRO A 91 7.77 -7.55 1.52
CA PRO A 91 8.20 -8.48 0.47
C PRO A 91 9.70 -8.73 0.55
N ALA A 92 10.14 -9.92 0.11
CA ALA A 92 11.56 -10.23 0.05
C ALA A 92 12.30 -9.21 -0.84
N ALA A 93 13.52 -8.86 -0.45
CA ALA A 93 14.30 -7.83 -1.13
C ALA A 93 14.55 -8.13 -2.61
N ASP A 94 14.56 -9.41 -2.98
CA ASP A 94 14.78 -9.86 -4.37
C ASP A 94 13.49 -10.19 -5.12
N SER A 95 12.34 -9.84 -4.57
CA SER A 95 11.03 -10.26 -5.10
C SER A 95 10.59 -9.51 -6.36
N GLY A 96 11.24 -8.40 -6.71
CA GLY A 96 10.80 -7.56 -7.84
C GLY A 96 9.72 -6.54 -7.47
N PHE A 97 9.19 -6.56 -6.26
CA PHE A 97 8.24 -5.55 -5.80
C PHE A 97 8.92 -4.26 -5.38
N TRP A 98 10.21 -4.31 -5.06
CA TRP A 98 11.00 -3.15 -4.67
C TRP A 98 11.45 -2.39 -5.92
N THR A 99 10.63 -1.44 -6.35
CA THR A 99 10.85 -0.69 -7.59
C THR A 99 11.40 0.71 -7.36
N VAL A 100 11.40 1.18 -6.13
CA VAL A 100 11.92 2.49 -5.73
C VAL A 100 13.24 2.29 -5.02
N PRO A 101 14.32 2.99 -5.43
CA PRO A 101 15.61 2.88 -4.73
C PRO A 101 15.48 3.27 -3.26
N ALA A 102 16.14 2.50 -2.42
CA ALA A 102 16.14 2.76 -0.99
C ALA A 102 17.05 3.96 -0.65
#